data_054fa042c76c4da942ff5a1fd485f92f
#
_entry.id   054fa042c76c4da942ff5a1fd485f92f
#
_cell.length_a   1.000
_cell.length_b   1.000
_cell.length_c   1.000
_cell.angle_alpha   90.00
_cell.angle_beta   90.00
_cell.angle_gamma   90.00
#
_symmetry.space_group_name_H-M   'P 1'
#
loop_
_entity.id
_entity.type
_entity.pdbx_description
1 polymer ?
#
loop_
_entity_poly.entity_id
_entity_poly.type
_entity_poly.pdbx_seq_one_letter_code
_entity_poly.pdbx_strand_id
1 'polypeptide(L)'
;MTHVLGHHHLSMITKQAQRNNHFYTHVLGLRRVKLTVNQDEPSMYHLFYADRVGTPGTSLTFFEIPAVGKTYRGTNAITRIGLVVDSADSLTYWDERLRLRGIETKRHHAYAGYEALTFEDPEGLRFVLVASATDTLDHAPWDGADVPETHQIKGIGPVEITVRDQASIGRILVDMFGMIEVRNDQQGTVYRAVTDDVASEMIIKHQDGEVERPGRGSVHHLALRVKDESDLKQIEAKLQGQFRSSGIIDRHYFKSLYVRETNGILFEIATDGPGYLVDSDEASLGKNLDLPPKLEPQRETIEKALIPIED
;
A
#
# COMPACT_ATOMS: atom_id res chain seq x y z
N MET A 1 -8.15 22.48 10.38
CA MET A 1 -7.94 21.21 11.14
C MET A 1 -7.11 20.30 10.25
N THR A 2 -6.08 19.68 10.80
CA THR A 2 -5.25 18.74 10.03
C THR A 2 -6.05 17.50 9.67
N HIS A 3 -5.91 17.04 8.44
CA HIS A 3 -6.53 15.85 7.87
C HIS A 3 -5.49 15.11 7.05
N VAL A 4 -5.73 13.83 6.81
CA VAL A 4 -4.89 13.06 5.90
C VAL A 4 -5.09 13.52 4.45
N LEU A 5 -4.04 13.40 3.65
CA LEU A 5 -4.00 13.88 2.26
C LEU A 5 -4.36 12.78 1.24
N GLY A 6 -4.36 11.52 1.67
CA GLY A 6 -4.61 10.35 0.84
C GLY A 6 -3.83 9.14 1.34
N HIS A 7 -3.66 8.14 0.47
CA HIS A 7 -2.80 6.99 0.75
C HIS A 7 -1.32 7.39 0.65
N HIS A 8 -0.47 6.80 1.50
CA HIS A 8 0.98 6.91 1.41
C HIS A 8 1.58 5.62 0.82
N HIS A 9 1.31 4.49 1.44
CA HIS A 9 1.72 3.16 1.00
C HIS A 9 0.83 2.07 1.62
N LEU A 10 0.95 0.86 1.08
CA LEU A 10 0.45 -0.35 1.74
C LEU A 10 1.60 -1.29 2.03
N SER A 11 1.59 -1.91 3.21
CA SER A 11 2.54 -2.96 3.59
C SER A 11 1.84 -4.30 3.65
N MET A 12 2.41 -5.29 3.00
CA MET A 12 1.88 -6.63 2.85
C MET A 12 2.88 -7.69 3.33
N ILE A 13 2.42 -8.92 3.43
CA ILE A 13 3.24 -10.07 3.81
C ILE A 13 3.45 -10.97 2.60
N THR A 14 4.72 -11.26 2.30
CA THR A 14 5.13 -12.27 1.31
C THR A 14 5.95 -13.37 1.97
N LYS A 15 5.96 -14.55 1.35
CA LYS A 15 6.80 -15.66 1.79
C LYS A 15 8.13 -15.74 1.06
N GLN A 16 8.21 -15.23 -0.17
CA GLN A 16 9.35 -15.40 -1.08
C GLN A 16 9.70 -14.09 -1.78
N ALA A 17 10.74 -13.43 -1.32
CA ALA A 17 11.20 -12.15 -1.86
C ALA A 17 11.49 -12.21 -3.37
N GLN A 18 12.15 -13.26 -3.86
CA GLN A 18 12.48 -13.44 -5.29
C GLN A 18 11.23 -13.48 -6.18
N ARG A 19 10.23 -14.28 -5.81
CA ARG A 19 8.97 -14.38 -6.57
C ARG A 19 8.15 -13.10 -6.50
N ASN A 20 8.15 -12.47 -5.34
CA ASN A 20 7.53 -11.17 -5.10
C ASN A 20 8.19 -10.12 -6.00
N ASN A 21 9.52 -10.01 -5.97
CA ASN A 21 10.27 -9.09 -6.81
C ASN A 21 9.90 -9.25 -8.30
N HIS A 22 9.96 -10.47 -8.82
CA HIS A 22 9.59 -10.74 -10.21
C HIS A 22 8.17 -10.27 -10.56
N PHE A 23 7.19 -10.53 -9.69
CA PHE A 23 5.81 -10.15 -9.97
C PHE A 23 5.64 -8.62 -10.03
N TYR A 24 6.14 -7.90 -9.03
CA TYR A 24 5.92 -6.46 -8.95
C TYR A 24 6.76 -5.67 -9.96
N THR A 25 7.95 -6.15 -10.32
CA THR A 25 8.80 -5.48 -11.31
C THR A 25 8.49 -5.90 -12.76
N HIS A 26 8.38 -7.19 -13.07
CA HIS A 26 8.24 -7.67 -14.45
C HIS A 26 6.79 -7.86 -14.88
N VAL A 27 5.88 -8.22 -13.96
CA VAL A 27 4.47 -8.36 -14.33
C VAL A 27 3.75 -7.02 -14.22
N LEU A 28 3.84 -6.34 -13.08
CA LEU A 28 3.18 -5.04 -12.87
C LEU A 28 3.98 -3.84 -13.37
N GLY A 29 5.28 -4.00 -13.70
CA GLY A 29 6.10 -2.93 -14.26
C GLY A 29 6.42 -1.81 -13.27
N LEU A 30 6.34 -2.06 -11.96
CA LEU A 30 6.76 -1.11 -10.95
C LEU A 30 8.27 -1.11 -10.77
N ARG A 31 8.83 0.00 -10.36
CA ARG A 31 10.24 0.04 -9.96
C ARG A 31 10.40 -0.50 -8.54
N ARG A 32 11.38 -1.38 -8.30
CA ARG A 32 11.85 -1.60 -6.93
C ARG A 32 12.64 -0.37 -6.50
N VAL A 33 12.07 0.45 -5.61
CA VAL A 33 12.67 1.71 -5.14
C VAL A 33 13.50 1.54 -3.87
N LYS A 34 13.23 0.47 -3.08
CA LYS A 34 14.08 0.08 -1.95
C LYS A 34 14.15 -1.43 -1.82
N LEU A 35 15.37 -1.89 -1.61
CA LEU A 35 15.73 -3.22 -1.11
C LEU A 35 16.33 -3.00 0.28
N THR A 36 15.58 -3.27 1.35
CA THR A 36 16.01 -3.06 2.73
C THR A 36 15.48 -4.16 3.63
N VAL A 37 15.57 -3.99 4.95
CA VAL A 37 15.10 -4.95 5.93
C VAL A 37 14.02 -4.36 6.82
N ASN A 38 13.24 -5.23 7.45
CA ASN A 38 12.36 -4.82 8.52
C ASN A 38 13.20 -4.27 9.68
N GLN A 39 12.98 -3.00 10.04
CA GLN A 39 13.79 -2.31 11.07
C GLN A 39 13.59 -2.88 12.49
N ASP A 40 12.50 -3.63 12.72
CA ASP A 40 12.20 -4.27 13.99
C ASP A 40 12.67 -5.74 14.00
N GLU A 41 12.87 -6.37 12.81
CA GLU A 41 13.39 -7.73 12.62
C GLU A 41 14.33 -7.79 11.41
N PRO A 42 15.60 -7.39 11.53
CA PRO A 42 16.51 -7.21 10.39
C PRO A 42 16.90 -8.48 9.62
N SER A 43 16.47 -9.65 10.07
CA SER A 43 16.62 -10.92 9.35
C SER A 43 15.61 -11.11 8.21
N MET A 44 14.70 -10.16 8.01
CA MET A 44 13.62 -10.20 7.02
C MET A 44 13.75 -9.04 6.03
N TYR A 45 13.64 -9.32 4.72
CA TYR A 45 13.53 -8.26 3.73
C TYR A 45 12.29 -7.40 3.95
N HIS A 46 12.45 -6.11 3.66
CA HIS A 46 11.38 -5.17 3.40
C HIS A 46 11.57 -4.58 2.01
N LEU A 47 10.74 -4.98 1.06
CA LEU A 47 10.82 -4.61 -0.34
C LEU A 47 9.82 -3.49 -0.64
N PHE A 48 10.21 -2.51 -1.45
CA PHE A 48 9.34 -1.40 -1.84
C PHE A 48 9.27 -1.29 -3.35
N TYR A 49 8.06 -1.31 -3.89
CA TYR A 49 7.78 -1.14 -5.31
C TYR A 49 6.89 0.09 -5.50
N ALA A 50 7.24 0.95 -6.43
CA ALA A 50 6.56 2.23 -6.63
C ALA A 50 6.70 2.72 -8.08
N ASP A 51 6.41 3.99 -8.31
CA ASP A 51 6.78 4.73 -9.50
C ASP A 51 8.31 4.92 -9.58
N ARG A 52 8.80 5.78 -10.48
CA ARG A 52 10.23 5.99 -10.73
C ARG A 52 11.03 6.40 -9.49
N VAL A 53 10.46 7.18 -8.57
CA VAL A 53 11.17 7.75 -7.41
C VAL A 53 10.59 7.37 -6.05
N GLY A 54 9.45 6.66 -6.04
CA GLY A 54 8.73 6.31 -4.81
C GLY A 54 7.91 7.47 -4.25
N THR A 55 7.20 8.16 -5.13
CA THR A 55 6.28 9.24 -4.75
C THR A 55 5.25 8.76 -3.73
N PRO A 56 4.96 9.52 -2.64
CA PRO A 56 3.93 9.16 -1.69
C PRO A 56 2.59 8.89 -2.37
N GLY A 57 1.98 7.75 -2.08
CA GLY A 57 0.75 7.29 -2.75
C GLY A 57 0.98 6.27 -3.86
N THR A 58 2.22 5.92 -4.19
CA THR A 58 2.53 4.94 -5.24
C THR A 58 3.12 3.63 -4.71
N SER A 59 3.52 3.57 -3.43
CA SER A 59 4.34 2.49 -2.90
C SER A 59 3.54 1.30 -2.39
N LEU A 60 3.88 0.10 -2.91
CA LEU A 60 3.49 -1.20 -2.39
C LEU A 60 4.70 -1.85 -1.71
N THR A 61 4.61 -2.19 -0.43
CA THR A 61 5.76 -2.69 0.34
C THR A 61 5.50 -4.08 0.89
N PHE A 62 6.54 -4.88 1.07
CA PHE A 62 6.41 -6.28 1.46
C PHE A 62 7.42 -6.67 2.52
N PHE A 63 6.93 -7.22 3.63
CA PHE A 63 7.76 -7.96 4.57
C PHE A 63 7.88 -9.40 4.12
N GLU A 64 9.11 -9.88 3.90
CA GLU A 64 9.33 -11.30 3.66
C GLU A 64 9.35 -12.07 4.98
N ILE A 65 8.44 -13.03 5.12
CA ILE A 65 8.40 -13.94 6.27
C ILE A 65 8.47 -15.37 5.77
N PRO A 66 9.66 -15.98 5.62
CA PRO A 66 9.82 -17.28 4.94
C PRO A 66 9.01 -18.44 5.56
N ALA A 67 8.78 -18.39 6.87
CA ALA A 67 8.03 -19.44 7.59
C ALA A 67 6.51 -19.22 7.62
N VAL A 68 6.00 -18.12 7.03
CA VAL A 68 4.58 -17.77 7.13
C VAL A 68 3.69 -18.74 6.35
N GLY A 69 2.55 -19.10 6.94
CA GLY A 69 1.48 -19.87 6.30
C GLY A 69 0.69 -19.04 5.29
N LYS A 70 -0.30 -19.65 4.65
CA LYS A 70 -1.25 -18.91 3.81
C LYS A 70 -2.19 -18.07 4.67
N THR A 71 -2.71 -16.98 4.08
CA THR A 71 -3.83 -16.22 4.64
C THR A 71 -5.10 -17.07 4.65
N TYR A 72 -5.81 -17.05 5.77
CA TYR A 72 -7.19 -17.54 5.84
C TYR A 72 -8.11 -16.33 5.83
N ARG A 73 -8.70 -16.09 4.66
CA ARG A 73 -9.55 -14.92 4.39
C ARG A 73 -10.74 -14.84 5.34
N GLY A 74 -11.06 -13.65 5.78
CA GLY A 74 -12.16 -13.38 6.68
C GLY A 74 -12.56 -11.90 6.68
N THR A 75 -13.30 -11.50 7.69
CA THR A 75 -13.62 -10.09 7.97
C THR A 75 -12.56 -9.42 8.82
N ASN A 76 -12.72 -8.13 9.12
CA ASN A 76 -11.77 -7.30 9.87
C ASN A 76 -10.38 -7.26 9.21
N ALA A 77 -10.37 -7.00 7.91
CA ALA A 77 -9.17 -7.01 7.08
C ALA A 77 -9.22 -5.96 5.97
N ILE A 78 -8.06 -5.54 5.49
CA ILE A 78 -7.92 -4.84 4.23
C ILE A 78 -7.96 -5.91 3.13
N THR A 79 -9.07 -5.97 2.39
CA THR A 79 -9.41 -7.13 1.58
C THR A 79 -9.10 -6.98 0.10
N ARG A 80 -8.84 -5.76 -0.38
CA ARG A 80 -8.46 -5.51 -1.77
C ARG A 80 -7.73 -4.18 -1.91
N ILE A 81 -6.72 -4.15 -2.75
CA ILE A 81 -5.91 -2.97 -3.04
C ILE A 81 -6.31 -2.44 -4.42
N GLY A 82 -6.79 -1.19 -4.46
CA GLY A 82 -7.00 -0.48 -5.71
C GLY A 82 -5.71 0.11 -6.24
N LEU A 83 -5.56 0.07 -7.57
CA LEU A 83 -4.49 0.73 -8.30
C LEU A 83 -5.11 1.53 -9.44
N VAL A 84 -4.63 2.72 -9.68
CA VAL A 84 -5.17 3.64 -10.71
C VAL A 84 -4.44 3.47 -12.02
N VAL A 85 -5.20 3.41 -13.11
CA VAL A 85 -4.73 3.52 -14.50
C VAL A 85 -5.54 4.57 -15.24
N ASP A 86 -5.00 5.13 -16.32
CA ASP A 86 -5.58 6.31 -16.98
C ASP A 86 -6.97 6.11 -17.58
N SER A 87 -7.24 4.93 -18.16
CA SER A 87 -8.40 4.77 -19.03
C SER A 87 -8.91 3.34 -19.12
N ALA A 88 -10.09 3.18 -19.72
CA ALA A 88 -10.64 1.89 -20.08
C ALA A 88 -9.74 1.10 -21.06
N ASP A 89 -9.00 1.80 -21.94
CA ASP A 89 -8.01 1.18 -22.84
C ASP A 89 -6.84 0.60 -22.05
N SER A 90 -6.41 1.28 -20.99
CA SER A 90 -5.40 0.74 -20.07
C SER A 90 -5.88 -0.54 -19.39
N LEU A 91 -7.15 -0.62 -18.98
CA LEU A 91 -7.70 -1.86 -18.44
C LEU A 91 -7.73 -3.01 -19.49
N THR A 92 -7.91 -2.70 -20.77
CA THR A 92 -7.84 -3.70 -21.84
C THR A 92 -6.41 -4.21 -22.02
N TYR A 93 -5.43 -3.30 -22.06
CA TYR A 93 -4.00 -3.65 -22.05
C TYR A 93 -3.64 -4.56 -20.87
N TRP A 94 -4.09 -4.22 -19.65
CA TRP A 94 -3.80 -5.00 -18.46
C TRP A 94 -4.48 -6.37 -18.45
N ASP A 95 -5.71 -6.48 -18.98
CA ASP A 95 -6.40 -7.76 -19.12
C ASP A 95 -5.59 -8.72 -20.01
N GLU A 96 -5.15 -8.25 -21.17
CA GLU A 96 -4.31 -9.03 -22.08
C GLU A 96 -2.95 -9.37 -21.45
N ARG A 97 -2.26 -8.37 -20.87
CA ARG A 97 -0.94 -8.56 -20.25
C ARG A 97 -0.96 -9.60 -19.13
N LEU A 98 -1.93 -9.53 -18.23
CA LEU A 98 -2.06 -10.45 -17.10
C LEU A 98 -2.41 -11.87 -17.57
N ARG A 99 -3.35 -12.01 -18.51
CA ARG A 99 -3.73 -13.32 -19.09
C ARG A 99 -2.58 -14.00 -19.82
N LEU A 100 -1.79 -13.25 -20.58
CA LEU A 100 -0.58 -13.79 -21.23
C LEU A 100 0.44 -14.33 -20.24
N ARG A 101 0.39 -13.88 -18.97
CA ARG A 101 1.22 -14.35 -17.85
C ARG A 101 0.53 -15.40 -16.97
N GLY A 102 -0.62 -15.92 -17.42
CA GLY A 102 -1.37 -16.95 -16.71
C GLY A 102 -2.13 -16.47 -15.48
N ILE A 103 -2.39 -15.16 -15.36
CA ILE A 103 -3.12 -14.57 -14.26
C ILE A 103 -4.58 -14.39 -14.66
N GLU A 104 -5.49 -14.95 -13.85
CA GLU A 104 -6.92 -14.78 -14.06
C GLU A 104 -7.38 -13.35 -13.77
N THR A 105 -8.19 -12.80 -14.63
CA THR A 105 -8.74 -11.46 -14.53
C THR A 105 -10.25 -11.46 -14.64
N LYS A 106 -10.90 -10.44 -14.05
CA LYS A 106 -12.33 -10.20 -14.22
C LYS A 106 -12.61 -8.71 -14.38
N ARG A 107 -13.25 -8.36 -15.52
CA ARG A 107 -13.72 -7.00 -15.82
C ARG A 107 -14.99 -6.67 -15.03
N HIS A 108 -15.09 -5.43 -14.58
CA HIS A 108 -16.25 -4.86 -13.90
C HIS A 108 -16.60 -3.52 -14.54
N HIS A 109 -17.88 -3.29 -14.85
CA HIS A 109 -18.34 -2.01 -15.43
C HIS A 109 -18.65 -0.96 -14.36
N ALA A 110 -18.82 -1.35 -13.10
CA ALA A 110 -19.15 -0.45 -12.01
C ALA A 110 -18.60 -0.99 -10.67
N TYR A 111 -17.30 -0.93 -10.46
CA TYR A 111 -16.67 -1.20 -9.19
C TYR A 111 -16.46 0.13 -8.46
N ALA A 112 -17.18 0.36 -7.36
CA ALA A 112 -17.14 1.63 -6.63
C ALA A 112 -17.34 2.87 -7.52
N GLY A 113 -18.07 2.74 -8.64
CA GLY A 113 -18.29 3.83 -9.60
C GLY A 113 -17.30 3.88 -10.75
N TYR A 114 -16.29 3.02 -10.77
CA TYR A 114 -15.25 2.99 -11.82
C TYR A 114 -15.39 1.76 -12.71
N GLU A 115 -14.98 1.86 -13.98
CA GLU A 115 -14.61 0.67 -14.74
C GLU A 115 -13.37 0.06 -14.13
N ALA A 116 -13.35 -1.28 -13.99
CA ALA A 116 -12.28 -1.92 -13.23
C ALA A 116 -11.94 -3.32 -13.73
N LEU A 117 -10.73 -3.78 -13.37
CA LEU A 117 -10.23 -5.12 -13.64
C LEU A 117 -9.68 -5.72 -12.33
N THR A 118 -10.23 -6.85 -11.88
CA THR A 118 -9.71 -7.52 -10.67
C THR A 118 -8.81 -8.70 -11.04
N PHE A 119 -7.79 -8.91 -10.21
CA PHE A 119 -6.85 -10.03 -10.29
C PHE A 119 -6.26 -10.35 -8.91
N GLU A 120 -5.53 -11.45 -8.82
CA GLU A 120 -4.77 -11.81 -7.62
C GLU A 120 -3.28 -11.97 -7.98
N ASP A 121 -2.42 -11.63 -7.01
CA ASP A 121 -1.00 -11.94 -7.14
C ASP A 121 -0.71 -13.43 -6.90
N PRO A 122 0.53 -13.91 -7.10
CA PRO A 122 0.87 -15.32 -6.92
C PRO A 122 0.66 -15.88 -5.51
N GLU A 123 0.47 -15.04 -4.50
CA GLU A 123 0.21 -15.46 -3.11
C GLU A 123 -1.25 -15.25 -2.68
N GLY A 124 -2.10 -14.77 -3.61
CA GLY A 124 -3.52 -14.58 -3.40
C GLY A 124 -3.89 -13.20 -2.85
N LEU A 125 -2.99 -12.23 -2.89
CA LEU A 125 -3.31 -10.83 -2.58
C LEU A 125 -4.22 -10.27 -3.68
N ARG A 126 -5.33 -9.65 -3.29
CA ARG A 126 -6.37 -9.21 -4.23
C ARG A 126 -6.17 -7.76 -4.65
N PHE A 127 -6.17 -7.53 -5.94
CA PHE A 127 -6.06 -6.22 -6.56
C PHE A 127 -7.30 -5.86 -7.39
N VAL A 128 -7.47 -4.56 -7.58
CA VAL A 128 -8.36 -4.00 -8.59
C VAL A 128 -7.69 -2.83 -9.29
N LEU A 129 -7.55 -2.90 -10.60
CA LEU A 129 -7.22 -1.72 -11.41
C LEU A 129 -8.50 -0.94 -11.65
N VAL A 130 -8.48 0.36 -11.42
CA VAL A 130 -9.61 1.26 -11.71
C VAL A 130 -9.19 2.28 -12.76
N ALA A 131 -10.04 2.48 -13.77
CA ALA A 131 -9.83 3.49 -14.78
C ALA A 131 -10.29 4.85 -14.26
N SER A 132 -9.36 5.78 -14.08
CA SER A 132 -9.67 7.14 -13.69
C SER A 132 -8.63 8.09 -14.27
N ALA A 133 -9.08 9.01 -15.13
CA ALA A 133 -8.26 10.14 -15.56
C ALA A 133 -8.19 11.13 -14.39
N THR A 134 -7.16 11.02 -13.57
CA THR A 134 -6.89 11.94 -12.46
C THR A 134 -5.52 12.56 -12.64
N ASP A 135 -5.46 13.88 -12.50
CA ASP A 135 -4.21 14.65 -12.51
C ASP A 135 -3.66 14.87 -11.08
N THR A 136 -4.31 14.28 -10.07
CA THR A 136 -3.98 14.54 -8.67
C THR A 136 -2.91 13.58 -8.11
N LEU A 137 -2.61 12.47 -8.82
CA LEU A 137 -1.46 11.63 -8.50
C LEU A 137 -0.20 12.23 -9.13
N ASP A 138 0.72 12.68 -8.29
CA ASP A 138 2.05 13.15 -8.70
C ASP A 138 2.93 11.94 -9.07
N HIS A 139 2.52 11.23 -10.13
CA HIS A 139 3.17 10.02 -10.62
C HIS A 139 4.37 10.37 -11.50
N ALA A 140 5.52 9.78 -11.19
CA ALA A 140 6.72 9.83 -12.01
C ALA A 140 6.84 8.55 -12.86
N PRO A 141 6.62 8.60 -14.20
CA PRO A 141 6.68 7.41 -15.04
C PRO A 141 8.02 6.67 -14.94
N TRP A 142 7.99 5.32 -14.92
CA TRP A 142 9.17 4.48 -14.91
C TRP A 142 9.46 3.90 -16.30
N ASP A 143 10.51 4.40 -16.93
CA ASP A 143 10.94 4.03 -18.29
C ASP A 143 11.73 2.70 -18.35
N GLY A 144 12.15 2.16 -17.20
CA GLY A 144 12.79 0.84 -17.11
C GLY A 144 11.82 -0.35 -17.18
N ALA A 145 10.51 -0.11 -17.22
CA ALA A 145 9.50 -1.16 -17.36
C ALA A 145 9.14 -1.41 -18.83
N ASP A 146 8.70 -2.64 -19.14
CA ASP A 146 8.12 -3.00 -20.45
C ASP A 146 6.62 -2.64 -20.55
N VAL A 147 6.14 -1.72 -19.72
CA VAL A 147 4.78 -1.19 -19.73
C VAL A 147 4.80 0.21 -20.33
N PRO A 148 4.08 0.45 -21.44
CA PRO A 148 3.99 1.79 -22.02
C PRO A 148 3.51 2.82 -21.00
N GLU A 149 4.08 4.00 -21.00
CA GLU A 149 3.77 5.08 -20.03
C GLU A 149 2.26 5.35 -19.90
N THR A 150 1.53 5.33 -21.02
CA THR A 150 0.07 5.52 -21.08
C THR A 150 -0.74 4.44 -20.37
N HIS A 151 -0.12 3.32 -20.03
CA HIS A 151 -0.77 2.20 -19.34
C HIS A 151 -0.17 1.90 -17.96
N GLN A 152 0.85 2.65 -17.53
CA GLN A 152 1.47 2.44 -16.22
C GLN A 152 0.46 2.65 -15.09
N ILE A 153 0.68 1.89 -14.00
CA ILE A 153 -0.04 2.09 -12.75
C ILE A 153 0.43 3.40 -12.14
N LYS A 154 -0.49 4.34 -11.94
CA LYS A 154 -0.18 5.69 -11.45
C LYS A 154 -0.02 5.77 -9.94
N GLY A 155 -0.66 4.88 -9.21
CA GLY A 155 -0.58 4.86 -7.75
C GLY A 155 -1.69 4.02 -7.13
N ILE A 156 -1.80 4.12 -5.81
CA ILE A 156 -2.83 3.43 -5.03
C ILE A 156 -4.17 4.11 -5.27
N GLY A 157 -5.18 3.31 -5.58
CA GLY A 157 -6.57 3.73 -5.77
C GLY A 157 -7.45 3.34 -4.57
N PRO A 158 -8.75 3.04 -4.80
CA PRO A 158 -9.68 2.72 -3.72
C PRO A 158 -9.27 1.46 -2.96
N VAL A 159 -9.07 1.56 -1.65
CA VAL A 159 -8.72 0.43 -0.79
C VAL A 159 -9.99 -0.14 -0.15
N GLU A 160 -10.27 -1.43 -0.37
CA GLU A 160 -11.42 -2.10 0.23
C GLU A 160 -11.07 -2.68 1.60
N ILE A 161 -11.85 -2.33 2.61
CA ILE A 161 -11.72 -2.81 3.99
C ILE A 161 -13.04 -3.45 4.40
N THR A 162 -12.99 -4.71 4.80
CA THR A 162 -14.17 -5.46 5.25
C THR A 162 -14.13 -5.59 6.77
N VAL A 163 -15.20 -5.17 7.44
CA VAL A 163 -15.30 -5.13 8.91
C VAL A 163 -16.64 -5.60 9.43
N ARG A 164 -16.69 -6.00 10.70
CA ARG A 164 -17.95 -6.29 11.41
C ARG A 164 -18.63 -5.01 11.90
N ASP A 165 -17.86 -4.03 12.37
CA ASP A 165 -18.37 -2.75 12.90
C ASP A 165 -17.96 -1.60 11.98
N GLN A 166 -18.82 -1.30 10.98
CA GLN A 166 -18.62 -0.16 10.07
C GLN A 166 -18.70 1.19 10.79
N ALA A 167 -19.54 1.30 11.82
CA ALA A 167 -19.71 2.58 12.51
C ALA A 167 -18.43 2.97 13.27
N SER A 168 -17.73 1.99 13.82
CA SER A 168 -16.47 2.22 14.53
C SER A 168 -15.37 2.71 13.60
N ILE A 169 -15.15 2.02 12.49
CA ILE A 169 -14.12 2.45 11.51
C ILE A 169 -14.50 3.79 10.87
N GLY A 170 -15.80 4.04 10.58
CA GLY A 170 -16.28 5.32 10.06
C GLY A 170 -15.93 6.49 10.99
N ARG A 171 -16.07 6.31 12.31
CA ARG A 171 -15.71 7.36 13.28
C ARG A 171 -14.21 7.70 13.23
N ILE A 172 -13.32 6.74 13.20
CA ILE A 172 -11.87 7.05 13.14
C ILE A 172 -11.52 7.75 11.84
N LEU A 173 -12.10 7.32 10.70
CA LEU A 173 -11.86 7.94 9.40
C LEU A 173 -12.31 9.41 9.38
N VAL A 174 -13.49 9.71 9.91
CA VAL A 174 -14.04 11.06 9.91
C VAL A 174 -13.44 11.92 11.03
N ASP A 175 -13.52 11.48 12.29
CA ASP A 175 -13.19 12.32 13.43
C ASP A 175 -11.68 12.50 13.63
N MET A 176 -10.90 11.43 13.39
CA MET A 176 -9.45 11.46 13.61
C MET A 176 -8.69 11.84 12.35
N PHE A 177 -9.02 11.22 11.22
CA PHE A 177 -8.27 11.40 9.97
C PHE A 177 -8.85 12.53 9.09
N GLY A 178 -10.06 13.02 9.40
CA GLY A 178 -10.70 14.14 8.71
C GLY A 178 -11.16 13.78 7.29
N MET A 179 -11.44 12.50 7.04
CA MET A 179 -12.03 12.06 5.79
C MET A 179 -13.52 12.39 5.71
N ILE A 180 -14.07 12.44 4.51
CA ILE A 180 -15.50 12.67 4.25
C ILE A 180 -16.15 11.42 3.68
N GLU A 181 -17.38 11.12 4.11
CA GLU A 181 -18.23 10.13 3.46
C GLU A 181 -18.76 10.71 2.15
N VAL A 182 -18.48 10.03 1.03
CA VAL A 182 -18.88 10.51 -0.30
C VAL A 182 -19.96 9.65 -0.94
N ARG A 183 -20.13 8.41 -0.47
CA ARG A 183 -21.15 7.50 -0.96
C ARG A 183 -21.45 6.41 0.07
N ASN A 184 -22.72 6.01 0.14
CA ASN A 184 -23.16 4.86 0.92
C ASN A 184 -24.22 4.08 0.12
N ASP A 185 -23.87 2.89 -0.34
CA ASP A 185 -24.75 2.06 -1.16
C ASP A 185 -24.51 0.56 -0.87
N GLN A 186 -25.11 -0.31 -1.70
CA GLN A 186 -24.98 -1.77 -1.54
C GLN A 186 -23.54 -2.30 -1.72
N GLN A 187 -22.64 -1.51 -2.32
CA GLN A 187 -21.22 -1.86 -2.49
C GLN A 187 -20.36 -1.48 -1.28
N GLY A 188 -20.93 -0.73 -0.34
CA GLY A 188 -20.27 -0.26 0.88
C GLY A 188 -20.32 1.25 1.04
N THR A 189 -19.73 1.74 2.12
CA THR A 189 -19.55 3.17 2.38
C THR A 189 -18.18 3.62 1.90
N VAL A 190 -18.13 4.65 1.06
CA VAL A 190 -16.88 5.21 0.53
C VAL A 190 -16.52 6.46 1.31
N TYR A 191 -15.34 6.45 1.90
CA TYR A 191 -14.71 7.61 2.52
C TYR A 191 -13.55 8.08 1.65
N ARG A 192 -13.31 9.40 1.63
CA ARG A 192 -12.26 10.02 0.86
C ARG A 192 -11.58 11.12 1.65
N ALA A 193 -10.28 11.37 1.40
CA ALA A 193 -9.63 12.59 1.89
C ALA A 193 -10.32 13.83 1.28
N VAL A 194 -10.13 14.99 1.87
CA VAL A 194 -10.79 16.24 1.43
C VAL A 194 -10.35 16.67 0.02
N THR A 195 -9.22 16.17 -0.47
CA THR A 195 -8.82 16.24 -1.87
C THR A 195 -9.81 15.43 -2.70
N ASP A 196 -10.32 15.94 -3.78
CA ASP A 196 -11.34 15.26 -4.61
C ASP A 196 -10.69 14.17 -5.50
N ASP A 197 -10.24 13.06 -4.89
CA ASP A 197 -9.33 12.12 -5.56
C ASP A 197 -9.64 10.66 -5.28
N VAL A 198 -9.69 9.86 -6.37
CA VAL A 198 -9.77 8.40 -6.39
C VAL A 198 -8.63 7.73 -5.61
N ALA A 199 -7.46 8.34 -5.55
CA ALA A 199 -6.27 7.86 -4.87
C ALA A 199 -6.36 7.91 -3.34
N SER A 200 -7.40 8.48 -2.78
CA SER A 200 -7.60 8.56 -1.32
C SER A 200 -8.80 7.75 -0.84
N GLU A 201 -9.53 7.09 -1.73
CA GLU A 201 -10.78 6.42 -1.39
C GLU A 201 -10.58 5.14 -0.58
N MET A 202 -11.41 4.96 0.45
CA MET A 202 -11.57 3.71 1.19
C MET A 202 -13.01 3.22 1.07
N ILE A 203 -13.18 1.96 0.67
CA ILE A 203 -14.49 1.31 0.56
C ILE A 203 -14.68 0.42 1.77
N ILE A 204 -15.53 0.84 2.69
CA ILE A 204 -15.81 0.10 3.92
C ILE A 204 -17.02 -0.81 3.69
N LYS A 205 -16.81 -2.12 3.82
CA LYS A 205 -17.85 -3.13 3.66
C LYS A 205 -18.16 -3.82 4.99
N HIS A 206 -19.45 -4.04 5.25
CA HIS A 206 -19.87 -4.89 6.36
C HIS A 206 -19.81 -6.37 5.95
N GLN A 207 -19.24 -7.19 6.82
CA GLN A 207 -19.29 -8.64 6.69
C GLN A 207 -19.17 -9.28 8.07
N ASP A 208 -20.15 -10.11 8.41
CA ASP A 208 -20.06 -11.02 9.54
C ASP A 208 -19.21 -12.25 9.17
N GLY A 209 -18.79 -13.02 10.18
CA GLY A 209 -18.03 -14.25 9.97
C GLY A 209 -16.70 -14.28 10.71
N GLU A 210 -15.84 -15.24 10.36
CA GLU A 210 -14.53 -15.37 10.99
C GLU A 210 -13.62 -14.19 10.64
N VAL A 211 -12.84 -13.73 11.62
CA VAL A 211 -11.82 -12.71 11.41
C VAL A 211 -10.69 -13.30 10.56
N GLU A 212 -10.15 -12.51 9.64
CA GLU A 212 -9.00 -12.93 8.84
C GLU A 212 -7.84 -13.36 9.75
N ARG A 213 -7.23 -14.48 9.40
CA ARG A 213 -5.95 -14.89 9.97
C ARG A 213 -4.86 -14.59 8.96
N PRO A 214 -4.06 -13.52 9.21
CA PRO A 214 -3.08 -13.05 8.24
C PRO A 214 -1.97 -14.06 7.98
N GLY A 215 -1.44 -14.02 6.80
CA GLY A 215 -0.33 -14.84 6.33
C GLY A 215 0.24 -14.25 5.03
N ARG A 216 0.92 -15.06 4.21
CA ARG A 216 1.33 -14.57 2.88
C ARG A 216 0.11 -14.20 2.05
N GLY A 217 0.19 -13.08 1.32
CA GLY A 217 -0.91 -12.54 0.54
C GLY A 217 -1.97 -11.81 1.39
N SER A 218 -1.63 -11.34 2.59
CA SER A 218 -2.46 -10.41 3.37
C SER A 218 -1.84 -9.03 3.44
N VAL A 219 -2.69 -8.03 3.71
CA VAL A 219 -2.26 -6.67 4.01
C VAL A 219 -1.97 -6.55 5.51
N HIS A 220 -0.78 -6.04 5.85
CA HIS A 220 -0.38 -5.78 7.22
C HIS A 220 -0.95 -4.44 7.74
N HIS A 221 -0.81 -3.38 6.95
CA HIS A 221 -1.36 -2.06 7.26
C HIS A 221 -1.54 -1.18 6.01
N LEU A 222 -2.38 -0.17 6.16
CA LEU A 222 -2.55 0.93 5.23
C LEU A 222 -1.96 2.19 5.85
N ALA A 223 -1.01 2.81 5.16
CA ALA A 223 -0.46 4.10 5.55
C ALA A 223 -1.17 5.25 4.86
N LEU A 224 -1.55 6.23 5.66
CA LEU A 224 -2.20 7.48 5.26
C LEU A 224 -1.18 8.62 5.27
N ARG A 225 -1.27 9.48 4.28
CA ARG A 225 -0.32 10.54 4.02
C ARG A 225 -0.63 11.79 4.83
N VAL A 226 0.40 12.39 5.44
CA VAL A 226 0.40 13.75 5.94
C VAL A 226 1.64 14.47 5.43
N LYS A 227 1.59 15.79 5.34
CA LYS A 227 2.66 16.57 4.76
C LYS A 227 3.97 16.47 5.53
N ASP A 228 3.91 16.65 6.85
CA ASP A 228 5.09 16.77 7.70
C ASP A 228 4.83 16.34 9.16
N GLU A 229 5.87 16.42 9.98
CA GLU A 229 5.80 16.05 11.40
C GLU A 229 4.84 16.94 12.21
N SER A 230 4.61 18.19 11.81
CA SER A 230 3.65 19.07 12.49
C SER A 230 2.22 18.53 12.35
N ASP A 231 1.87 18.08 11.13
CA ASP A 231 0.58 17.45 10.87
C ASP A 231 0.46 16.12 11.60
N LEU A 232 1.54 15.32 11.61
CA LEU A 232 1.57 14.04 12.33
C LEU A 232 1.31 14.22 13.83
N LYS A 233 1.94 15.23 14.48
CA LYS A 233 1.70 15.60 15.88
C LYS A 233 0.26 16.02 16.15
N GLN A 234 -0.38 16.72 15.21
CA GLN A 234 -1.78 17.11 15.34
C GLN A 234 -2.72 15.88 15.27
N ILE A 235 -2.44 14.92 14.41
CA ILE A 235 -3.20 13.65 14.38
C ILE A 235 -2.96 12.86 15.68
N GLU A 236 -1.72 12.77 16.17
CA GLU A 236 -1.41 12.13 17.45
C GLU A 236 -2.20 12.73 18.60
N ALA A 237 -2.27 14.05 18.66
CA ALA A 237 -3.03 14.75 19.70
C ALA A 237 -4.53 14.45 19.64
N LYS A 238 -5.13 14.29 18.43
CA LYS A 238 -6.53 13.88 18.27
C LYS A 238 -6.78 12.44 18.74
N LEU A 239 -5.83 11.55 18.52
CA LEU A 239 -5.92 10.13 18.92
C LEU A 239 -5.82 9.96 20.44
N GLN A 240 -5.12 10.89 21.12
CA GLN A 240 -4.85 10.82 22.55
C GLN A 240 -6.13 10.70 23.38
N GLY A 241 -6.19 9.70 24.26
CA GLY A 241 -7.36 9.41 25.11
C GLY A 241 -8.50 8.67 24.42
N GLN A 242 -8.44 8.47 23.09
CA GLN A 242 -9.47 7.75 22.34
C GLN A 242 -8.93 6.43 21.75
N PHE A 243 -7.70 6.46 21.23
CA PHE A 243 -7.03 5.30 20.65
C PHE A 243 -5.61 5.17 21.20
N ARG A 244 -5.16 3.94 21.34
CA ARG A 244 -3.76 3.65 21.66
C ARG A 244 -2.93 3.76 20.38
N SER A 245 -1.94 4.65 20.38
CA SER A 245 -0.97 4.80 19.32
C SER A 245 0.44 4.36 19.72
N SER A 246 1.32 4.17 18.74
CA SER A 246 2.73 3.83 18.96
C SER A 246 3.58 5.00 19.49
N GLY A 247 3.03 6.24 19.44
CA GLY A 247 3.88 7.42 19.40
C GLY A 247 4.55 7.58 18.02
N ILE A 248 5.17 8.75 17.79
CA ILE A 248 5.86 9.04 16.54
C ILE A 248 7.20 8.28 16.49
N ILE A 249 7.40 7.50 15.44
CA ILE A 249 8.58 6.66 15.19
C ILE A 249 9.29 7.17 13.94
N ASP A 250 10.60 7.40 14.01
CA ASP A 250 11.43 7.68 12.84
C ASP A 250 11.74 6.37 12.10
N ARG A 251 11.26 6.26 10.85
CA ARG A 251 11.49 5.11 9.96
C ARG A 251 12.56 5.38 8.92
N HIS A 252 13.35 6.43 9.07
CA HIS A 252 14.40 6.88 8.17
C HIS A 252 13.86 7.53 6.87
N TYR A 253 12.98 6.87 6.15
CA TYR A 253 12.38 7.36 4.89
C TYR A 253 11.18 8.29 5.12
N PHE A 254 10.54 8.16 6.25
CA PHE A 254 9.40 8.96 6.73
C PHE A 254 9.24 8.79 8.23
N LYS A 255 8.46 9.66 8.86
CA LYS A 255 8.05 9.50 10.26
C LYS A 255 6.66 8.90 10.31
N SER A 256 6.43 7.98 11.22
CA SER A 256 5.24 7.14 11.29
C SER A 256 4.58 7.20 12.65
N LEU A 257 3.26 7.13 12.65
CA LEU A 257 2.41 6.95 13.82
C LEU A 257 1.45 5.79 13.54
N TYR A 258 1.51 4.74 14.33
CA TYR A 258 0.64 3.57 14.15
C TYR A 258 -0.54 3.62 15.10
N VAL A 259 -1.74 3.29 14.60
CA VAL A 259 -2.95 3.15 15.39
C VAL A 259 -3.74 1.94 14.92
N ARG A 260 -4.16 1.10 15.88
CA ARG A 260 -5.05 -0.03 15.59
C ARG A 260 -6.46 0.33 16.04
N GLU A 261 -7.39 0.39 15.08
CA GLU A 261 -8.78 0.70 15.37
C GLU A 261 -9.54 -0.53 15.93
N THR A 262 -10.79 -0.35 16.32
CA THR A 262 -11.56 -1.32 17.12
C THR A 262 -11.80 -2.67 16.41
N ASN A 263 -11.91 -2.69 15.07
CA ASN A 263 -12.01 -3.95 14.31
C ASN A 263 -10.65 -4.66 14.17
N GLY A 264 -9.56 -4.01 14.59
CA GLY A 264 -8.21 -4.54 14.50
C GLY A 264 -7.43 -4.10 13.26
N ILE A 265 -8.00 -3.26 12.39
CA ILE A 265 -7.29 -2.71 11.24
C ILE A 265 -6.15 -1.82 11.74
N LEU A 266 -4.95 -2.04 11.22
CA LEU A 266 -3.79 -1.22 11.53
C LEU A 266 -3.65 -0.13 10.48
N PHE A 267 -3.77 1.12 10.94
CA PHE A 267 -3.42 2.29 10.16
C PHE A 267 -2.04 2.81 10.58
N GLU A 268 -1.29 3.26 9.61
CA GLU A 268 -0.12 4.09 9.79
C GLU A 268 -0.44 5.49 9.30
N ILE A 269 0.04 6.53 9.96
CA ILE A 269 0.05 7.89 9.43
C ILE A 269 1.51 8.23 9.17
N ALA A 270 1.86 8.54 7.92
CA ALA A 270 3.23 8.74 7.47
C ALA A 270 3.44 10.12 6.84
N THR A 271 4.59 10.73 7.12
CA THR A 271 4.99 11.99 6.49
C THR A 271 5.50 11.76 5.07
N ASP A 272 5.31 12.75 4.18
CA ASP A 272 5.79 12.69 2.80
C ASP A 272 7.32 12.57 2.67
N GLY A 273 8.06 13.11 3.62
CA GLY A 273 9.52 13.13 3.57
C GLY A 273 10.19 12.52 4.77
N PRO A 274 11.53 12.30 4.62
CA PRO A 274 12.44 12.74 3.55
C PRO A 274 12.35 11.95 2.24
N GLY A 275 11.69 10.78 2.19
CA GLY A 275 11.55 9.96 0.99
C GLY A 275 12.74 9.03 0.73
N TYR A 276 12.66 8.24 -0.34
CA TYR A 276 13.62 7.14 -0.59
C TYR A 276 14.96 7.62 -1.16
N LEU A 277 15.06 8.87 -1.59
CA LEU A 277 16.31 9.47 -2.08
C LEU A 277 17.23 9.99 -0.96
N VAL A 278 16.86 9.78 0.31
CA VAL A 278 17.64 10.26 1.47
C VAL A 278 19.01 9.58 1.59
N ASP A 279 19.15 8.35 1.14
CA ASP A 279 20.35 7.52 1.25
C ASP A 279 20.79 6.88 -0.08
N SER A 280 20.10 7.19 -1.19
CA SER A 280 20.42 6.67 -2.52
C SER A 280 20.13 7.74 -3.56
N ASP A 281 20.92 7.79 -4.63
CA ASP A 281 20.56 8.57 -5.81
C ASP A 281 19.50 7.85 -6.66
N GLU A 282 18.84 8.58 -7.57
CA GLU A 282 17.81 7.99 -8.41
C GLU A 282 18.31 6.82 -9.25
N ALA A 283 19.54 6.86 -9.74
CA ALA A 283 20.10 5.82 -10.59
C ALA A 283 20.34 4.50 -9.84
N SER A 284 20.60 4.57 -8.53
CA SER A 284 20.88 3.41 -7.67
C SER A 284 19.69 2.91 -6.85
N LEU A 285 18.55 3.62 -6.88
CA LEU A 285 17.34 3.22 -6.15
C LEU A 285 16.98 1.75 -6.35
N GLY A 286 16.84 1.02 -5.24
CA GLY A 286 16.41 -0.38 -5.21
C GLY A 286 17.44 -1.40 -5.69
N LYS A 287 18.66 -1.00 -6.10
CA LYS A 287 19.70 -1.93 -6.60
C LYS A 287 20.51 -2.56 -5.48
N ASN A 288 20.81 -1.80 -4.43
CA ASN A 288 21.63 -2.23 -3.31
C ASN A 288 20.78 -2.50 -2.07
N LEU A 289 21.31 -3.28 -1.13
CA LEU A 289 20.73 -3.38 0.20
C LEU A 289 20.98 -2.07 0.94
N ASP A 290 19.94 -1.23 1.06
CA ASP A 290 19.99 0.02 1.81
C ASP A 290 19.63 -0.26 3.27
N LEU A 291 20.49 0.15 4.20
CA LEU A 291 20.24 0.02 5.63
C LEU A 291 20.15 1.40 6.28
N PRO A 292 19.15 1.65 7.13
CA PRO A 292 19.15 2.85 7.95
C PRO A 292 20.44 2.92 8.80
N PRO A 293 20.97 4.13 9.11
CA PRO A 293 22.25 4.29 9.80
C PRO A 293 22.38 3.49 11.10
N LYS A 294 21.29 3.27 11.81
CA LYS A 294 21.26 2.45 13.04
C LYS A 294 21.54 0.96 12.82
N LEU A 295 21.32 0.46 11.60
CA LEU A 295 21.52 -0.96 11.24
C LEU A 295 22.84 -1.18 10.49
N GLU A 296 23.47 -0.16 9.93
CA GLU A 296 24.76 -0.27 9.22
C GLU A 296 25.86 -1.01 10.00
N PRO A 297 26.01 -0.82 11.32
CA PRO A 297 27.01 -1.59 12.08
C PRO A 297 26.77 -3.10 12.10
N GLN A 298 25.57 -3.56 11.70
CA GLN A 298 25.19 -4.97 11.66
C GLN A 298 25.14 -5.54 10.24
N ARG A 299 25.58 -4.78 9.21
CA ARG A 299 25.45 -5.12 7.77
C ARG A 299 25.86 -6.56 7.46
N GLU A 300 27.06 -6.97 7.86
CA GLU A 300 27.55 -8.33 7.59
C GLU A 300 26.68 -9.44 8.18
N THR A 301 26.11 -9.20 9.36
CA THR A 301 25.21 -10.16 10.02
C THR A 301 23.88 -10.22 9.31
N ILE A 302 23.36 -9.07 8.90
CA ILE A 302 22.10 -8.95 8.15
C ILE A 302 22.24 -9.64 6.79
N GLU A 303 23.28 -9.31 6.02
CA GLU A 303 23.51 -9.92 4.70
C GLU A 303 23.65 -11.45 4.74
N LYS A 304 24.28 -12.00 5.79
CA LYS A 304 24.38 -13.46 5.99
C LYS A 304 23.04 -14.14 6.30
N ALA A 305 22.09 -13.40 6.86
CA ALA A 305 20.76 -13.93 7.19
C ALA A 305 19.79 -13.89 6.00
N LEU A 306 20.04 -13.05 5.00
CA LEU A 306 19.18 -12.84 3.84
C LEU A 306 19.55 -13.78 2.69
N ILE A 307 18.54 -14.27 1.97
CA ILE A 307 18.74 -14.98 0.69
C ILE A 307 18.81 -13.92 -0.41
N PRO A 308 19.91 -13.82 -1.16
CA PRO A 308 20.05 -12.83 -2.23
C PRO A 308 18.91 -12.89 -3.25
N ILE A 309 18.44 -11.70 -3.68
CA ILE A 309 17.44 -11.56 -4.74
C ILE A 309 18.20 -11.32 -6.06
N GLU A 310 17.90 -12.12 -7.05
CA GLU A 310 18.41 -11.96 -8.42
C GLU A 310 17.47 -11.01 -9.19
N ASP A 311 18.05 -10.09 -10.00
CA ASP A 311 17.32 -9.13 -10.85
C ASP A 311 16.94 -9.75 -12.20
#